data_5e13c6b36df99f1450b0ba312cc48fa5
#
_entry.id   5e13c6b36df99f1450b0ba312cc48fa5
#
_cell.length_a   1.000
_cell.length_b   1.000
_cell.length_c   1.000
_cell.angle_alpha   90.00
_cell.angle_beta   90.00
_cell.angle_gamma   90.00
#
_symmetry.space_group_name_H-M   'P 1'
#
loop_
_entity.id
_entity.type
_entity.pdbx_description
1 polymer ?
#
loop_
_entity_poly.entity_id
_entity_poly.type
_entity_poly.pdbx_seq_one_letter_code
_entity_poly.pdbx_strand_id
1 'polypeptide(L)'
;MKTDRFAKCAQTGPILIAGIVLSWALVGCPSALAGEKVSGRALFLVTPATTIPVGSTEDDHVLRYAAERGTQMEYTGTEWLKDCALLRTGTCDLVRGRGSCYGYQIWVAPSGDRLVAKYSGVMLPESNADKKPADTIFRGTWVYVKGSGIFATVSGAGVYRGRYKTPTEYELAWSGELDRNVTIVPAGTGSEER
;
A
#
# COMPACT_ATOMS: atom_id res chain seq x y z
N MET A 1 11.51 63.32 27.84
CA MET A 1 11.41 63.98 29.18
C MET A 1 11.17 62.88 30.20
N LYS A 2 12.09 62.84 31.22
CA LYS A 2 12.08 62.08 32.50
C LYS A 2 12.04 60.57 32.45
N THR A 3 13.15 59.82 32.67
CA THR A 3 13.94 59.63 33.94
C THR A 3 13.06 59.14 35.08
N ASP A 4 13.30 57.93 35.62
CA ASP A 4 14.21 57.53 36.71
C ASP A 4 13.84 56.14 37.14
N ARG A 5 14.74 55.23 37.31
CA ARG A 5 15.75 54.90 38.34
C ARG A 5 15.28 54.00 39.50
N PHE A 6 16.17 53.06 39.82
CA PHE A 6 16.45 52.37 41.09
C PHE A 6 15.57 51.13 41.41
N ALA A 7 16.07 50.05 42.04
CA ALA A 7 17.35 49.73 42.65
C ALA A 7 17.47 48.21 42.85
N LYS A 8 18.70 47.82 43.03
CA LYS A 8 19.26 46.57 43.52
C LYS A 8 18.54 45.95 44.72
N CYS A 9 18.48 44.60 44.76
CA CYS A 9 18.90 43.90 45.99
C CYS A 9 19.41 42.49 45.62
N ALA A 10 20.65 42.25 45.97
CA ALA A 10 21.31 40.96 45.92
C ALA A 10 21.05 40.24 47.26
N GLN A 11 20.73 38.94 47.18
CA GLN A 11 20.93 38.05 48.32
C GLN A 11 21.30 36.67 47.81
N THR A 12 22.55 36.37 48.05
CA THR A 12 23.23 35.04 47.90
C THR A 12 22.79 34.12 49.02
N GLY A 13 22.26 32.95 48.66
CA GLY A 13 22.15 31.81 49.56
C GLY A 13 22.53 30.54 48.82
N PRO A 14 23.37 29.67 49.41
CA PRO A 14 23.81 28.44 48.77
C PRO A 14 22.71 27.40 48.84
N ILE A 15 22.14 26.98 47.70
CA ILE A 15 21.25 25.85 47.62
C ILE A 15 22.09 24.62 47.33
N LEU A 16 22.15 23.74 48.30
CA LEU A 16 22.62 22.35 48.15
C LEU A 16 21.76 21.64 47.12
N ILE A 17 22.29 21.36 45.94
CA ILE A 17 21.65 20.53 44.95
C ILE A 17 22.00 19.10 45.28
N ALA A 18 21.06 18.39 45.93
CA ALA A 18 21.13 16.93 46.05
C ALA A 18 20.98 16.32 44.65
N GLY A 19 22.04 15.64 44.19
CA GLY A 19 22.04 14.96 42.90
C GLY A 19 21.07 13.78 42.91
N ILE A 20 19.95 13.94 42.24
CA ILE A 20 19.08 12.82 41.83
C ILE A 20 19.68 12.23 40.56
N VAL A 21 20.40 11.12 40.71
CA VAL A 21 20.82 10.29 39.60
C VAL A 21 19.56 9.62 39.06
N LEU A 22 19.00 10.20 38.03
CA LEU A 22 17.91 9.58 37.31
C LEU A 22 18.50 8.49 36.40
N SER A 23 18.47 7.25 36.88
CA SER A 23 18.80 6.07 36.07
C SER A 23 17.76 5.97 34.95
N TRP A 24 18.12 6.42 33.75
CA TRP A 24 17.39 6.15 32.54
C TRP A 24 17.51 4.66 32.23
N ALA A 25 16.54 3.88 32.65
CA ALA A 25 16.36 2.55 32.12
C ALA A 25 16.14 2.71 30.60
N LEU A 26 17.14 2.29 29.84
CA LEU A 26 17.01 2.06 28.40
C LEU A 26 15.93 0.98 28.22
N VAL A 27 14.69 1.42 28.14
CA VAL A 27 13.61 0.60 27.60
C VAL A 27 14.02 0.36 26.16
N GLY A 28 14.58 -0.83 25.89
CA GLY A 28 14.91 -1.26 24.56
C GLY A 28 13.65 -1.11 23.71
N CYS A 29 13.64 -0.13 22.81
CA CYS A 29 12.65 -0.10 21.75
C CYS A 29 12.73 -1.47 21.06
N PRO A 30 11.63 -2.23 20.98
CA PRO A 30 11.61 -3.41 20.15
C PRO A 30 12.03 -2.93 18.75
N SER A 31 13.13 -3.46 18.24
CA SER A 31 13.52 -3.25 16.86
C SER A 31 12.31 -3.67 16.02
N ALA A 32 11.63 -2.70 15.46
CA ALA A 32 10.61 -2.99 14.45
C ALA A 32 11.35 -3.81 13.40
N LEU A 33 11.01 -5.09 13.29
CA LEU A 33 11.53 -5.95 12.23
C LEU A 33 11.18 -5.22 10.93
N ALA A 34 12.22 -4.69 10.26
CA ALA A 34 12.04 -4.03 9.00
C ALA A 34 11.44 -5.07 8.06
N GLY A 35 10.26 -4.79 7.53
CA GLY A 35 9.59 -5.69 6.61
C GLY A 35 10.47 -5.98 5.39
N GLU A 36 10.33 -7.15 4.81
CA GLU A 36 11.02 -7.52 3.58
C GLU A 36 10.58 -6.59 2.44
N LYS A 37 11.55 -5.98 1.75
CA LYS A 37 11.26 -5.15 0.58
C LYS A 37 10.85 -6.02 -0.59
N VAL A 38 9.73 -5.68 -1.18
CA VAL A 38 9.14 -6.44 -2.28
C VAL A 38 8.81 -5.52 -3.45
N SER A 39 8.95 -6.05 -4.65
CA SER A 39 8.54 -5.33 -5.86
C SER A 39 8.18 -6.30 -6.99
N GLY A 40 7.45 -5.81 -7.97
CA GLY A 40 7.12 -6.61 -9.14
C GLY A 40 6.51 -5.78 -10.26
N ARG A 41 6.36 -6.43 -11.42
CA ARG A 41 5.66 -5.92 -12.60
C ARG A 41 4.69 -6.96 -13.11
N ALA A 42 3.53 -6.51 -13.51
CA ALA A 42 2.50 -7.37 -14.09
C ALA A 42 1.87 -6.73 -15.31
N LEU A 43 1.49 -7.57 -16.25
CA LEU A 43 0.68 -7.19 -17.41
C LEU A 43 -0.77 -7.58 -17.12
N PHE A 44 -1.70 -6.66 -17.32
CA PHE A 44 -3.12 -6.88 -17.12
C PHE A 44 -3.89 -6.72 -18.42
N LEU A 45 -4.84 -7.62 -18.63
CA LEU A 45 -5.86 -7.54 -19.66
C LEU A 45 -7.17 -7.12 -19.00
N VAL A 46 -7.74 -6.05 -19.50
CA VAL A 46 -9.01 -5.50 -19.05
C VAL A 46 -10.15 -6.17 -19.83
N THR A 47 -11.05 -6.85 -19.13
CA THR A 47 -12.31 -7.27 -19.73
C THR A 47 -13.18 -6.05 -20.04
N PRO A 48 -14.17 -6.14 -20.94
CA PRO A 48 -15.03 -5.01 -21.22
C PRO A 48 -15.55 -4.37 -19.93
N ALA A 49 -15.21 -3.10 -19.73
CA ALA A 49 -15.64 -2.35 -18.56
C ALA A 49 -17.09 -1.92 -18.68
N THR A 50 -17.82 -1.99 -17.57
CA THR A 50 -19.14 -1.36 -17.48
C THR A 50 -18.93 0.11 -17.14
N THR A 51 -19.50 0.99 -17.96
CA THR A 51 -19.45 2.44 -17.74
C THR A 51 -20.85 2.97 -17.53
N ILE A 52 -21.06 3.69 -16.43
CA ILE A 52 -22.34 4.28 -16.03
C ILE A 52 -22.15 5.80 -16.03
N PRO A 53 -22.87 6.54 -16.88
CA PRO A 53 -22.86 8.00 -16.83
C PRO A 53 -23.39 8.52 -15.48
N VAL A 54 -22.78 9.58 -14.96
CA VAL A 54 -23.19 10.25 -13.73
C VAL A 54 -23.53 11.70 -14.07
N GLY A 55 -24.80 12.06 -13.91
CA GLY A 55 -25.26 13.41 -14.23
C GLY A 55 -25.49 13.65 -15.73
N SER A 56 -25.19 14.87 -16.18
CA SER A 56 -25.37 15.25 -17.59
C SER A 56 -24.26 14.70 -18.48
N THR A 57 -24.55 14.47 -19.75
CA THR A 57 -23.56 14.02 -20.75
C THR A 57 -22.49 15.08 -21.04
N GLU A 58 -22.72 16.33 -20.69
CA GLU A 58 -21.79 17.45 -20.91
C GLU A 58 -20.57 17.40 -19.97
N ASP A 59 -20.75 16.79 -18.80
CA ASP A 59 -19.70 16.74 -17.77
C ASP A 59 -18.65 15.65 -18.02
N ASP A 60 -18.92 14.71 -18.96
CA ASP A 60 -18.08 13.53 -19.22
C ASP A 60 -17.71 12.82 -17.90
N HIS A 61 -18.70 12.72 -16.99
CA HIS A 61 -18.57 12.08 -15.69
C HIS A 61 -19.11 10.66 -15.75
N VAL A 62 -18.27 9.70 -15.42
CA VAL A 62 -18.61 8.29 -15.49
C VAL A 62 -18.09 7.51 -14.26
N LEU A 63 -18.88 6.56 -13.81
CA LEU A 63 -18.45 5.45 -12.98
C LEU A 63 -18.06 4.29 -13.89
N ARG A 64 -16.80 3.86 -13.82
CA ARG A 64 -16.27 2.73 -14.59
C ARG A 64 -15.94 1.58 -13.66
N TYR A 65 -16.60 0.44 -13.85
CA TYR A 65 -16.27 -0.82 -13.21
C TYR A 65 -15.52 -1.72 -14.19
N ALA A 66 -14.43 -2.33 -13.75
CA ALA A 66 -13.67 -3.29 -14.54
C ALA A 66 -13.28 -4.51 -13.71
N ALA A 67 -13.29 -5.67 -14.36
CA ALA A 67 -12.61 -6.87 -13.90
C ALA A 67 -11.44 -7.14 -14.84
N GLU A 68 -10.31 -7.57 -14.28
CA GLU A 68 -9.06 -7.63 -14.99
C GLU A 68 -8.33 -8.93 -14.63
N ARG A 69 -7.60 -9.49 -15.57
CA ARG A 69 -6.73 -10.65 -15.36
C ARG A 69 -5.31 -10.25 -15.68
N GLY A 70 -4.38 -10.65 -14.82
CA GLY A 70 -2.98 -10.30 -14.98
C GLY A 70 -2.06 -11.51 -14.98
N THR A 71 -0.91 -11.31 -15.59
CA THR A 71 0.22 -12.21 -15.53
C THR A 71 1.40 -11.48 -14.92
N GLN A 72 2.01 -12.08 -13.92
CA GLN A 72 3.20 -11.52 -13.30
C GLN A 72 4.41 -11.70 -14.23
N MET A 73 5.14 -10.62 -14.47
CA MET A 73 6.29 -10.60 -15.37
C MET A 73 7.61 -10.64 -14.60
N GLU A 74 7.69 -9.84 -13.56
CA GLU A 74 8.89 -9.68 -12.73
C GLU A 74 8.47 -9.57 -11.27
N TYR A 75 9.31 -10.06 -10.35
CA TYR A 75 9.12 -9.93 -8.91
C TYR A 75 10.47 -10.07 -8.20
N THR A 76 10.57 -9.41 -7.05
CA THR A 76 11.72 -9.46 -6.16
C THR A 76 11.20 -9.57 -4.73
N GLY A 77 11.80 -10.47 -3.94
CA GLY A 77 11.39 -10.68 -2.55
C GLY A 77 10.08 -11.48 -2.37
N THR A 78 9.49 -11.97 -3.45
CA THR A 78 8.18 -12.64 -3.42
C THR A 78 8.13 -13.88 -4.31
N GLU A 79 9.13 -14.76 -4.19
CA GLU A 79 9.21 -16.00 -4.97
C GLU A 79 7.95 -16.86 -4.86
N TRP A 80 7.28 -16.82 -3.73
CA TRP A 80 6.03 -17.53 -3.45
C TRP A 80 4.81 -16.95 -4.20
N LEU A 81 4.92 -15.78 -4.84
CA LEU A 81 3.88 -15.24 -5.74
C LEU A 81 4.10 -15.66 -7.20
N LYS A 82 5.19 -16.34 -7.52
CA LYS A 82 5.65 -16.62 -8.88
C LYS A 82 4.57 -17.20 -9.78
N ASP A 83 3.90 -18.23 -9.32
CA ASP A 83 2.95 -18.98 -10.12
C ASP A 83 1.49 -18.61 -9.82
N CYS A 84 1.27 -17.49 -9.13
CA CYS A 84 -0.07 -17.02 -8.81
C CYS A 84 -0.74 -16.39 -10.03
N ALA A 85 -1.99 -16.78 -10.26
CA ALA A 85 -2.87 -16.03 -11.15
C ALA A 85 -3.23 -14.68 -10.50
N LEU A 86 -3.27 -13.62 -11.31
CA LEU A 86 -3.64 -12.29 -10.86
C LEU A 86 -5.06 -11.96 -11.33
N LEU A 87 -5.89 -11.58 -10.38
CA LEU A 87 -7.22 -11.03 -10.63
C LEU A 87 -7.28 -9.65 -10.00
N ARG A 88 -7.88 -8.70 -10.72
CA ARG A 88 -8.10 -7.36 -10.19
C ARG A 88 -9.52 -6.93 -10.51
N THR A 89 -10.17 -6.25 -9.57
CA THR A 89 -11.50 -5.69 -9.77
C THR A 89 -11.58 -4.35 -9.07
N GLY A 90 -12.27 -3.40 -9.68
CA GLY A 90 -12.39 -2.09 -9.07
C GLY A 90 -13.31 -1.14 -9.80
N THR A 91 -13.53 -0.02 -9.17
CA THR A 91 -14.35 1.08 -9.66
C THR A 91 -13.52 2.34 -9.74
N CYS A 92 -13.69 3.09 -10.81
CA CYS A 92 -13.15 4.43 -10.98
C CYS A 92 -14.28 5.43 -11.15
N ASP A 93 -14.20 6.54 -10.44
CA ASP A 93 -15.06 7.70 -10.56
C ASP A 93 -14.30 8.77 -11.36
N LEU A 94 -14.70 8.97 -12.62
CA LEU A 94 -13.89 9.70 -13.60
C LEU A 94 -14.68 10.87 -14.19
N VAL A 95 -14.10 12.06 -14.06
CA VAL A 95 -14.52 13.26 -14.80
C VAL A 95 -13.49 13.54 -15.89
N ARG A 96 -13.91 13.48 -17.15
CA ARG A 96 -13.02 13.66 -18.31
C ARG A 96 -11.80 12.72 -18.28
N GLY A 97 -12.04 11.47 -17.89
CA GLY A 97 -11.01 10.43 -17.80
C GLY A 97 -10.06 10.55 -16.60
N ARG A 98 -10.28 11.50 -15.69
CA ARG A 98 -9.47 11.76 -14.50
C ARG A 98 -10.26 11.52 -13.24
N GLY A 99 -9.71 10.82 -12.26
CA GLY A 99 -10.40 10.65 -10.98
C GLY A 99 -9.86 9.53 -10.12
N SER A 100 -10.62 9.21 -9.09
CA SER A 100 -10.26 8.23 -8.07
C SER A 100 -10.62 6.82 -8.51
N CYS A 101 -9.73 5.87 -8.20
CA CYS A 101 -9.96 4.45 -8.43
C CYS A 101 -9.69 3.67 -7.15
N TYR A 102 -10.50 2.65 -6.88
CA TYR A 102 -10.33 1.74 -5.75
C TYR A 102 -10.83 0.34 -6.08
N GLY A 103 -10.32 -0.64 -5.35
CA GLY A 103 -10.73 -2.02 -5.57
C GLY A 103 -9.83 -3.02 -4.88
N TYR A 104 -9.80 -4.24 -5.42
CA TYR A 104 -9.05 -5.35 -4.88
C TYR A 104 -8.20 -6.01 -5.95
N GLN A 105 -6.99 -6.40 -5.57
CA GLN A 105 -6.14 -7.30 -6.34
C GLN A 105 -5.99 -8.59 -5.56
N ILE A 106 -6.10 -9.71 -6.27
CA ILE A 106 -6.10 -11.05 -5.68
C ILE A 106 -5.04 -11.87 -6.38
N TRP A 107 -4.13 -12.44 -5.63
CA TRP A 107 -3.23 -13.49 -6.06
C TRP A 107 -3.87 -14.83 -5.70
N VAL A 108 -3.91 -15.73 -6.64
CA VAL A 108 -4.45 -17.08 -6.46
C VAL A 108 -3.31 -18.06 -6.75
N ALA A 109 -2.83 -18.73 -5.71
CA ALA A 109 -1.81 -19.76 -5.84
C ALA A 109 -2.35 -21.02 -6.55
N PRO A 110 -1.49 -21.86 -7.13
CA PRO A 110 -1.91 -23.15 -7.69
C PRO A 110 -2.65 -24.05 -6.69
N SER A 111 -2.37 -23.92 -5.39
CA SER A 111 -3.09 -24.59 -4.30
C SER A 111 -4.54 -24.11 -4.11
N GLY A 112 -4.92 -22.98 -4.70
CA GLY A 112 -6.18 -22.29 -4.45
C GLY A 112 -6.13 -21.28 -3.32
N ASP A 113 -5.02 -21.16 -2.59
CA ASP A 113 -4.83 -20.14 -1.56
C ASP A 113 -4.84 -18.75 -2.17
N ARG A 114 -5.31 -17.79 -1.40
CA ARG A 114 -5.52 -16.43 -1.90
C ARG A 114 -4.86 -15.40 -1.00
N LEU A 115 -4.24 -14.41 -1.63
CA LEU A 115 -3.80 -13.17 -1.00
C LEU A 115 -4.57 -12.02 -1.61
N VAL A 116 -5.18 -11.19 -0.78
CA VAL A 116 -6.03 -10.07 -1.20
C VAL A 116 -5.41 -8.76 -0.75
N ALA A 117 -5.14 -7.89 -1.71
CA ALA A 117 -4.80 -6.49 -1.46
C ALA A 117 -5.98 -5.58 -1.82
N LYS A 118 -6.24 -4.61 -0.96
CA LYS A 118 -7.05 -3.44 -1.28
C LYS A 118 -6.16 -2.38 -1.89
N TYR A 119 -6.60 -1.74 -2.96
CA TYR A 119 -5.88 -0.62 -3.55
C TYR A 119 -6.76 0.62 -3.64
N SER A 120 -6.12 1.78 -3.62
CA SER A 120 -6.73 3.07 -3.92
C SER A 120 -5.72 3.96 -4.63
N GLY A 121 -6.20 4.82 -5.50
CA GLY A 121 -5.33 5.71 -6.27
C GLY A 121 -6.09 6.61 -7.21
N VAL A 122 -5.37 7.15 -8.17
CA VAL A 122 -5.91 8.09 -9.15
C VAL A 122 -5.53 7.66 -10.56
N MET A 123 -6.45 7.88 -11.48
CA MET A 123 -6.25 7.78 -12.92
C MET A 123 -6.04 9.18 -13.49
N LEU A 124 -5.02 9.35 -14.32
CA LEU A 124 -4.61 10.62 -14.88
C LEU A 124 -4.32 10.42 -16.37
N PRO A 125 -5.12 11.01 -17.27
CA PRO A 125 -4.74 11.08 -18.68
C PRO A 125 -3.45 11.90 -18.80
N GLU A 126 -2.48 11.42 -19.55
CA GLU A 126 -1.32 12.24 -19.89
C GLU A 126 -1.76 13.41 -20.79
N SER A 127 -1.22 14.58 -20.53
CA SER A 127 -1.66 15.87 -21.07
C SER A 127 -1.14 16.13 -22.50
N ASN A 128 -1.25 15.16 -23.40
CA ASN A 128 -0.92 15.40 -24.80
C ASN A 128 -2.20 15.69 -25.60
N ALA A 129 -2.13 16.68 -26.47
CA ALA A 129 -3.24 17.15 -27.30
C ALA A 129 -3.88 16.05 -28.17
N ASP A 130 -3.15 14.96 -28.42
CA ASP A 130 -3.56 13.83 -29.26
C ASP A 130 -4.21 12.65 -28.51
N LYS A 131 -4.57 12.83 -27.23
CA LYS A 131 -5.35 11.91 -26.37
C LYS A 131 -5.40 10.44 -26.83
N LYS A 132 -4.27 9.76 -26.89
CA LYS A 132 -4.25 8.32 -27.09
C LYS A 132 -4.53 7.61 -25.77
N PRO A 133 -5.36 6.56 -25.72
CA PRO A 133 -5.60 5.77 -24.50
C PRO A 133 -4.31 5.26 -23.85
N ALA A 134 -3.27 5.01 -24.66
CA ALA A 134 -1.94 4.59 -24.22
C ALA A 134 -1.21 5.62 -23.31
N ASP A 135 -1.67 6.85 -23.27
CA ASP A 135 -1.06 7.91 -22.45
C ASP A 135 -1.71 8.05 -21.07
N THR A 136 -2.65 7.19 -20.72
CA THR A 136 -3.26 7.20 -19.39
C THR A 136 -2.39 6.47 -18.40
N ILE A 137 -1.99 7.18 -17.35
CA ILE A 137 -1.28 6.63 -16.20
C ILE A 137 -2.21 6.53 -14.99
N PHE A 138 -1.91 5.61 -14.11
CA PHE A 138 -2.56 5.52 -12.81
C PHE A 138 -1.54 5.18 -11.72
N ARG A 139 -1.76 5.68 -10.52
CA ARG A 139 -0.89 5.47 -9.38
C ARG A 139 -1.66 5.49 -8.07
N GLY A 140 -1.13 4.82 -7.07
CA GLY A 140 -1.78 4.79 -5.77
C GLY A 140 -1.03 3.93 -4.78
N THR A 141 -1.76 3.48 -3.77
CA THR A 141 -1.28 2.64 -2.68
C THR A 141 -2.04 1.32 -2.66
N TRP A 142 -1.44 0.32 -2.06
CA TRP A 142 -2.07 -0.96 -1.79
C TRP A 142 -1.73 -1.41 -0.36
N VAL A 143 -2.59 -2.24 0.21
CA VAL A 143 -2.40 -2.89 1.50
C VAL A 143 -3.00 -4.29 1.45
N TYR A 144 -2.29 -5.28 1.97
CA TYR A 144 -2.86 -6.62 2.15
C TYR A 144 -3.92 -6.59 3.25
N VAL A 145 -5.08 -7.15 2.96
CA VAL A 145 -6.24 -7.12 3.87
C VAL A 145 -6.68 -8.51 4.29
N LYS A 146 -6.31 -9.54 3.54
CA LYS A 146 -6.70 -10.93 3.83
C LYS A 146 -5.78 -11.90 3.10
N GLY A 147 -5.43 -12.99 3.78
CA GLY A 147 -4.76 -14.15 3.20
C GLY A 147 -5.42 -15.46 3.64
N SER A 148 -5.24 -16.53 2.87
CA SER A 148 -5.61 -17.89 3.23
C SER A 148 -4.45 -18.86 2.99
N GLY A 149 -4.44 -19.99 3.69
CA GLY A 149 -3.40 -21.01 3.57
C GLY A 149 -1.99 -20.45 3.73
N ILE A 150 -1.15 -20.61 2.72
CA ILE A 150 0.24 -20.12 2.72
C ILE A 150 0.36 -18.59 2.89
N PHE A 151 -0.73 -17.84 2.71
CA PHE A 151 -0.79 -16.40 2.84
C PHE A 151 -1.45 -15.91 4.13
N ALA A 152 -1.86 -16.80 5.04
CA ALA A 152 -2.69 -16.46 6.20
C ALA A 152 -2.06 -15.40 7.12
N THR A 153 -0.72 -15.36 7.18
CA THR A 153 0.04 -14.46 8.07
C THR A 153 0.73 -13.31 7.32
N VAL A 154 0.44 -13.15 6.04
CA VAL A 154 1.06 -12.10 5.22
C VAL A 154 0.36 -10.77 5.48
N SER A 155 1.14 -9.77 5.85
CA SER A 155 0.73 -8.37 5.91
C SER A 155 1.70 -7.53 5.09
N GLY A 156 1.31 -6.31 4.75
CA GLY A 156 2.18 -5.42 4.00
C GLY A 156 1.41 -4.32 3.28
N ALA A 157 2.17 -3.33 2.85
CA ALA A 157 1.63 -2.19 2.12
C ALA A 157 2.68 -1.62 1.16
N GLY A 158 2.22 -0.84 0.21
CA GLY A 158 3.13 -0.21 -0.73
C GLY A 158 2.43 0.72 -1.70
N VAL A 159 3.15 0.99 -2.78
CA VAL A 159 2.71 1.87 -3.85
C VAL A 159 2.67 1.12 -5.18
N TYR A 160 1.88 1.62 -6.10
CA TYR A 160 1.86 1.13 -7.46
C TYR A 160 1.79 2.28 -8.46
N ARG A 161 2.27 2.01 -9.66
CA ARG A 161 2.12 2.86 -10.84
C ARG A 161 1.87 1.97 -12.04
N GLY A 162 0.93 2.38 -12.88
CA GLY A 162 0.65 1.68 -14.12
C GLY A 162 0.46 2.65 -15.28
N ARG A 163 0.55 2.09 -16.50
CA ARG A 163 0.32 2.81 -17.75
C ARG A 163 -0.42 1.89 -18.71
N TYR A 164 -1.43 2.40 -19.37
CA TYR A 164 -2.07 1.70 -20.46
C TYR A 164 -1.13 1.60 -21.65
N LYS A 165 -1.07 0.43 -22.28
CA LYS A 165 -0.39 0.16 -23.56
C LYS A 165 -1.38 0.26 -24.71
N THR A 166 -2.57 -0.26 -24.47
CA THR A 166 -3.73 -0.21 -25.36
C THR A 166 -4.99 0.09 -24.53
N PRO A 167 -6.15 0.29 -25.12
CA PRO A 167 -7.40 0.46 -24.37
C PRO A 167 -7.77 -0.72 -23.46
N THR A 168 -7.23 -1.89 -23.76
CA THR A 168 -7.56 -3.16 -23.05
C THR A 168 -6.36 -3.80 -22.35
N GLU A 169 -5.19 -3.16 -22.38
CA GLU A 169 -3.96 -3.71 -21.80
C GLU A 169 -3.17 -2.63 -21.08
N TYR A 170 -2.69 -2.95 -19.88
CA TYR A 170 -1.79 -2.06 -19.16
C TYR A 170 -0.72 -2.81 -18.38
N GLU A 171 0.39 -2.14 -18.19
CA GLU A 171 1.47 -2.56 -17.29
C GLU A 171 1.30 -1.91 -15.92
N LEU A 172 1.54 -2.68 -14.87
CA LEU A 172 1.55 -2.23 -13.48
C LEU A 172 2.87 -2.62 -12.83
N ALA A 173 3.58 -1.63 -12.30
CA ALA A 173 4.72 -1.82 -11.40
C ALA A 173 4.26 -1.52 -9.97
N TRP A 174 4.71 -2.32 -9.02
CA TRP A 174 4.40 -2.17 -7.61
C TRP A 174 5.64 -2.40 -6.76
N SER A 175 5.68 -1.76 -5.59
CA SER A 175 6.72 -1.95 -4.59
C SER A 175 6.17 -1.69 -3.20
N GLY A 176 6.81 -2.24 -2.18
CA GLY A 176 6.38 -2.05 -0.80
C GLY A 176 7.22 -2.84 0.18
N GLU A 177 6.68 -2.99 1.35
CA GLU A 177 7.24 -3.80 2.42
C GLU A 177 6.24 -4.88 2.80
N LEU A 178 6.76 -6.03 3.14
CA LEU A 178 6.00 -7.21 3.46
C LEU A 178 6.48 -7.77 4.79
N ASP A 179 5.54 -8.13 5.63
CA ASP A 179 5.80 -8.82 6.89
C ASP A 179 5.14 -10.21 6.84
N ARG A 180 5.92 -11.24 7.13
CA ARG A 180 5.44 -12.61 7.26
C ARG A 180 5.63 -13.03 8.69
N ASN A 181 4.63 -12.84 9.51
CA ASN A 181 4.61 -13.41 10.85
C ASN A 181 4.49 -14.93 10.76
N VAL A 182 5.64 -15.59 10.61
CA VAL A 182 5.70 -17.05 10.73
C VAL A 182 5.52 -17.38 12.20
N THR A 183 4.29 -17.62 12.61
CA THR A 183 4.04 -18.27 13.90
C THR A 183 4.54 -19.70 13.74
N ILE A 184 5.78 -19.96 14.18
CA ILE A 184 6.28 -21.32 14.33
C ILE A 184 5.41 -21.94 15.43
N VAL A 185 4.37 -22.65 15.04
CA VAL A 185 3.67 -23.54 15.97
C VAL A 185 4.68 -24.64 16.24
N PRO A 186 5.23 -24.77 17.46
CA PRO A 186 6.10 -25.88 17.78
C PRO A 186 5.33 -27.16 17.50
N ALA A 187 5.91 -28.05 16.73
CA ALA A 187 5.34 -29.36 16.47
C ALA A 187 5.00 -29.97 17.84
N GLY A 188 3.70 -30.12 18.08
CA GLY A 188 3.23 -30.68 19.34
C GLY A 188 3.94 -32.02 19.57
N THR A 189 4.63 -32.11 20.67
CA THR A 189 5.08 -33.38 21.23
C THR A 189 3.84 -34.23 21.41
N GLY A 190 3.60 -35.11 20.45
CA GLY A 190 2.59 -36.13 20.57
C GLY A 190 2.94 -36.96 21.81
N SER A 191 2.20 -36.74 22.90
CA SER A 191 2.14 -37.70 23.99
C SER A 191 1.44 -38.94 23.46
N GLU A 192 2.22 -39.95 23.15
CA GLU A 192 1.73 -41.32 23.14
C GLU A 192 1.13 -41.62 24.51
N GLU A 193 -0.17 -41.61 24.64
CA GLU A 193 -0.86 -42.35 25.71
C GLU A 193 -1.26 -43.72 25.17
N ARG A 194 -0.68 -44.71 25.82
CA ARG A 194 -0.99 -46.16 25.68
C ARG A 194 -2.38 -46.46 26.30
#